data_605965efcaf890425f7ad8a25bbf4bd8
#
_entry.id   605965efcaf890425f7ad8a25bbf4bd8
#
_cell.length_a   1.000
_cell.length_b   1.000
_cell.length_c   1.000
_cell.angle_alpha   90.00
_cell.angle_beta   90.00
_cell.angle_gamma   90.00
#
_symmetry.space_group_name_H-M   'P 1'
#
loop_
_entity.id
_entity.type
_entity.pdbx_description
1 polymer ?
#
loop_
_entity_poly.entity_id
_entity_poly.type
_entity_poly.pdbx_seq_one_letter_code
_entity_poly.pdbx_strand_id
1 'polypeptide(L)'
;MFICRQYSVCLLLLILFLSVTNLYAREESIPSILQTDSALYNDAEVEGPKRKSNSLNKTASYAVVIASALNLRSSPNTKIPPLKVLPKGTHLLILSALDKIWLKVKIPRGIQGWVAREYVKFYLPEELPYYASKFNSTPFTSTLEAGILQYMKEVYTKNKLKRKDKLSIVVQDLSAGKLLVSLRSRKSVKSASTIKLPILQAYMIQRFKGKFEETSNHKKLIEEMIRFSSNSSTNKIIKLLGGTENIQRLLNKTKFYKELRLLEMIPEDGRTYRNKISAEDLNQILMNIWFKRAIGTQYSTQINKTAAHEMLNLLALPGHTWLKDRIKAETCFSSNKSVKLWDKTGFVKGLNGNAGIVEIDTPHGRKAYSLVMLMERQDYQTIEGDAASWFEIVSLHMRRISEITFAYISNRYESYNECGHSQLIRYAKLALAPRPLQASL
;
A
#
# COMPACT_ATOMS: atom_id res chain seq x y z
N MET A 1 6.92 62.34 -10.42
CA MET A 1 6.13 61.83 -9.29
C MET A 1 5.91 60.34 -9.47
N PHE A 2 6.93 59.54 -9.82
CA PHE A 2 6.80 58.10 -10.14
C PHE A 2 7.98 57.25 -9.59
N ILE A 3 8.73 57.71 -8.60
CA ILE A 3 9.93 57.01 -8.10
C ILE A 3 9.77 56.48 -6.67
N CYS A 4 8.63 56.75 -5.96
CA CYS A 4 8.52 56.44 -4.54
C CYS A 4 7.67 55.17 -4.20
N ARG A 5 7.22 54.36 -5.19
CA ARG A 5 6.39 53.16 -4.94
C ARG A 5 7.17 51.83 -5.00
N GLN A 6 8.43 51.84 -5.47
CA GLN A 6 9.21 50.63 -5.62
C GLN A 6 9.99 50.20 -4.37
N TYR A 7 10.24 51.12 -3.45
CA TYR A 7 11.00 50.83 -2.22
C TYR A 7 10.17 50.23 -1.08
N SER A 8 8.86 50.46 -1.05
CA SER A 8 7.97 49.90 0.01
C SER A 8 7.76 48.40 -0.11
N VAL A 9 7.77 47.84 -1.32
CA VAL A 9 7.56 46.38 -1.54
C VAL A 9 8.83 45.60 -1.22
N CYS A 10 10.04 46.17 -1.50
CA CYS A 10 11.29 45.53 -1.14
C CYS A 10 11.54 45.53 0.38
N LEU A 11 11.10 46.56 1.09
CA LEU A 11 11.26 46.62 2.55
C LEU A 11 10.29 45.61 3.28
N LEU A 12 9.09 45.42 2.76
CA LEU A 12 8.16 44.41 3.31
C LEU A 12 8.64 42.97 3.07
N LEU A 13 9.27 42.70 1.93
CA LEU A 13 9.85 41.38 1.63
C LEU A 13 11.10 41.11 2.48
N LEU A 14 11.89 42.15 2.82
CA LEU A 14 13.04 41.99 3.69
C LEU A 14 12.64 41.75 5.15
N ILE A 15 11.56 42.41 5.64
CA ILE A 15 11.04 42.20 6.99
C ILE A 15 10.40 40.79 7.13
N LEU A 16 9.73 40.29 6.10
CA LEU A 16 9.23 38.92 6.07
C LEU A 16 10.35 37.87 6.02
N PHE A 17 11.47 38.15 5.36
CA PHE A 17 12.62 37.24 5.33
C PHE A 17 13.37 37.22 6.68
N LEU A 18 13.49 38.36 7.37
CA LEU A 18 14.11 38.44 8.70
C LEU A 18 13.24 37.87 9.82
N SER A 19 11.91 37.89 9.68
CA SER A 19 11.00 37.22 10.62
C SER A 19 10.96 35.69 10.50
N VAL A 20 11.28 35.14 9.31
CA VAL A 20 11.38 33.70 9.09
C VAL A 20 12.73 33.15 9.59
N THR A 21 13.80 33.92 9.53
CA THR A 21 15.12 33.49 10.02
C THR A 21 15.23 33.48 11.55
N ASN A 22 14.48 34.35 12.27
CA ASN A 22 14.46 34.36 13.74
C ASN A 22 13.56 33.25 14.36
N LEU A 23 12.73 32.56 13.58
CA LEU A 23 11.98 31.38 14.04
C LEU A 23 12.80 30.08 14.00
N TYR A 24 13.99 30.11 13.39
CA TYR A 24 14.86 28.93 13.27
C TYR A 24 15.96 28.84 14.35
N ALA A 25 16.05 29.83 15.25
CA ALA A 25 17.12 29.90 16.27
C ALA A 25 16.66 29.56 17.70
N ARG A 26 15.50 28.96 17.89
CA ARG A 26 15.16 28.31 19.17
C ARG A 26 15.35 26.81 19.03
N GLU A 27 16.52 26.32 19.35
CA GLU A 27 16.77 24.96 19.78
C GLU A 27 16.09 24.75 21.13
N GLU A 28 14.84 24.33 21.11
CA GLU A 28 14.27 23.66 22.26
C GLU A 28 14.84 22.22 22.28
N SER A 29 15.60 21.94 23.33
CA SER A 29 16.10 20.63 23.69
C SER A 29 14.97 19.61 23.60
N ILE A 30 15.11 18.67 22.67
CA ILE A 30 14.21 17.50 22.54
C ILE A 30 14.37 16.68 23.81
N PRO A 31 13.30 16.46 24.60
CA PRO A 31 13.37 15.48 25.68
C PRO A 31 13.66 14.11 25.07
N SER A 32 14.60 13.38 25.62
CA SER A 32 14.95 12.01 25.28
C SER A 32 13.79 11.06 25.69
N ILE A 33 12.73 10.98 24.89
CA ILE A 33 11.61 10.03 25.04
C ILE A 33 11.96 8.70 24.33
N LEU A 34 13.17 8.24 24.48
CA LEU A 34 13.60 6.92 23.98
C LEU A 34 13.90 5.91 25.10
N GLN A 35 13.56 6.24 26.33
CA GLN A 35 13.64 5.29 27.46
C GLN A 35 12.35 5.39 28.26
N THR A 36 11.32 4.70 27.85
CA THR A 36 10.24 4.10 28.67
C THR A 36 9.12 3.68 27.71
N ASP A 37 9.10 2.43 27.37
CA ASP A 37 7.90 1.60 27.17
C ASP A 37 8.28 0.21 26.62
N SER A 38 9.36 -0.38 27.14
CA SER A 38 9.62 -1.82 26.96
C SER A 38 8.83 -2.70 27.96
N ALA A 39 7.94 -2.11 28.77
CA ALA A 39 7.30 -2.78 29.89
C ALA A 39 5.84 -3.23 29.67
N LEU A 40 5.29 -3.13 28.47
CA LEU A 40 3.88 -3.50 28.22
C LEU A 40 3.66 -4.69 27.26
N TYR A 41 4.69 -5.47 26.97
CA TYR A 41 4.53 -6.74 26.27
C TYR A 41 5.42 -7.82 26.89
N ASN A 42 5.09 -8.21 28.14
CA ASN A 42 5.53 -9.49 28.68
C ASN A 42 4.68 -10.58 28.04
N ASP A 43 5.23 -11.28 27.06
CA ASP A 43 4.73 -12.57 26.61
C ASP A 43 4.91 -13.57 27.76
N ALA A 44 3.83 -13.86 28.48
CA ALA A 44 3.78 -14.99 29.37
C ALA A 44 3.85 -16.27 28.52
N GLU A 45 5.00 -16.94 28.52
CA GLU A 45 5.12 -18.32 28.05
C GLU A 45 4.26 -19.22 28.91
N VAL A 46 3.13 -19.69 28.37
CA VAL A 46 2.39 -20.80 28.92
C VAL A 46 2.91 -22.07 28.24
N GLU A 47 3.77 -22.80 28.93
CA GLU A 47 4.12 -24.18 28.55
C GLU A 47 2.88 -25.08 28.64
N GLY A 48 2.36 -25.51 27.50
CA GLY A 48 1.35 -26.55 27.37
C GLY A 48 1.96 -27.85 26.84
N PRO A 49 1.41 -29.04 27.12
CA PRO A 49 2.06 -30.33 27.01
C PRO A 49 2.39 -30.72 25.56
N LYS A 50 3.60 -31.26 25.38
CA LYS A 50 4.13 -31.83 24.14
C LYS A 50 3.24 -32.94 23.58
N ARG A 51 2.41 -32.62 22.58
CA ARG A 51 1.83 -33.60 21.67
C ARG A 51 2.66 -33.66 20.40
N LYS A 52 3.28 -34.80 20.14
CA LYS A 52 3.83 -35.14 18.81
C LYS A 52 2.67 -35.13 17.82
N SER A 53 2.57 -34.12 16.98
CA SER A 53 1.66 -34.09 15.85
C SER A 53 2.46 -33.94 14.57
N ASN A 54 2.20 -34.82 13.63
CA ASN A 54 2.68 -34.76 12.26
C ASN A 54 2.51 -33.36 11.69
N SER A 55 3.63 -32.77 11.25
CA SER A 55 3.67 -31.43 10.69
C SER A 55 3.00 -31.39 9.33
N LEU A 56 1.69 -31.20 9.33
CA LEU A 56 1.02 -30.61 8.18
C LEU A 56 1.31 -29.11 8.21
N ASN A 57 2.01 -28.64 7.18
CA ASN A 57 2.41 -27.23 7.02
C ASN A 57 1.25 -26.28 7.32
N LYS A 58 1.31 -25.60 8.45
CA LYS A 58 0.30 -24.68 9.01
C LYS A 58 0.23 -23.31 8.30
N THR A 59 0.74 -23.14 7.07
CA THR A 59 1.10 -21.79 6.63
C THR A 59 0.52 -21.29 5.32
N ALA A 60 -0.06 -22.12 4.46
CA ALA A 60 -0.66 -21.62 3.22
C ALA A 60 -2.19 -21.68 3.29
N SER A 61 -2.81 -20.51 3.50
CA SER A 61 -4.27 -20.39 3.51
C SER A 61 -4.88 -20.16 2.12
N TYR A 62 -4.02 -20.03 1.09
CA TYR A 62 -4.44 -19.70 -0.28
C TYR A 62 -3.82 -20.62 -1.30
N ALA A 63 -4.53 -20.81 -2.41
CA ALA A 63 -4.02 -21.50 -3.58
C ALA A 63 -4.52 -20.83 -4.87
N VAL A 64 -3.87 -21.13 -5.98
CA VAL A 64 -4.28 -20.71 -7.31
C VAL A 64 -4.37 -21.92 -8.23
N VAL A 65 -5.39 -21.97 -9.07
CA VAL A 65 -5.57 -23.02 -10.08
C VAL A 65 -4.48 -22.92 -11.13
N ILE A 66 -3.71 -24.00 -11.32
CA ILE A 66 -2.65 -24.08 -12.32
C ILE A 66 -3.04 -24.87 -13.58
N ALA A 67 -4.05 -25.73 -13.49
CA ALA A 67 -4.62 -26.42 -14.64
C ALA A 67 -5.43 -25.47 -15.53
N SER A 68 -5.62 -25.81 -16.80
CA SER A 68 -6.47 -25.04 -17.73
C SER A 68 -7.90 -24.94 -17.24
N ALA A 69 -8.40 -26.00 -16.62
CA ALA A 69 -9.71 -26.06 -15.98
C ALA A 69 -9.66 -26.99 -14.76
N LEU A 70 -10.35 -26.64 -13.68
CA LEU A 70 -10.44 -27.42 -12.44
C LEU A 70 -11.88 -27.49 -11.96
N ASN A 71 -12.37 -28.69 -11.73
CA ASN A 71 -13.72 -28.92 -11.24
C ASN A 71 -13.83 -28.59 -9.74
N LEU A 72 -14.74 -27.70 -9.39
CA LEU A 72 -15.21 -27.50 -8.02
C LEU A 72 -16.42 -28.41 -7.80
N ARG A 73 -16.37 -29.26 -6.79
CA ARG A 73 -17.36 -30.29 -6.53
C ARG A 73 -18.04 -30.11 -5.16
N SER A 74 -19.26 -30.59 -5.00
CA SER A 74 -19.97 -30.52 -3.72
C SER A 74 -19.38 -31.49 -2.66
N SER A 75 -18.72 -32.55 -3.10
CA SER A 75 -17.99 -33.50 -2.24
C SER A 75 -16.68 -33.93 -2.89
N PRO A 76 -15.74 -34.53 -2.14
CA PRO A 76 -14.44 -34.99 -2.64
C PRO A 76 -14.59 -36.30 -3.44
N ASN A 77 -15.33 -36.24 -4.55
CA ASN A 77 -15.65 -37.38 -5.38
C ASN A 77 -15.69 -36.97 -6.87
N THR A 78 -14.96 -37.72 -7.72
CA THR A 78 -14.89 -37.44 -9.16
C THR A 78 -16.13 -37.86 -9.94
N LYS A 79 -16.95 -38.77 -9.39
CA LYS A 79 -18.15 -39.29 -10.04
C LYS A 79 -19.35 -38.34 -10.01
N ILE A 80 -19.30 -37.30 -9.13
CA ILE A 80 -20.38 -36.32 -9.00
C ILE A 80 -20.14 -35.17 -9.99
N PRO A 81 -21.17 -34.66 -10.68
CA PRO A 81 -21.02 -33.48 -11.55
C PRO A 81 -20.42 -32.29 -10.81
N PRO A 82 -19.58 -31.50 -11.45
CA PRO A 82 -19.00 -30.33 -10.81
C PRO A 82 -20.06 -29.25 -10.55
N LEU A 83 -19.98 -28.58 -9.40
CA LEU A 83 -20.74 -27.36 -9.11
C LEU A 83 -20.33 -26.22 -10.08
N LYS A 84 -19.06 -26.21 -10.46
CA LYS A 84 -18.48 -25.21 -11.33
C LYS A 84 -17.14 -25.67 -11.86
N VAL A 85 -16.81 -25.22 -13.09
CA VAL A 85 -15.47 -25.35 -13.65
C VAL A 85 -14.72 -24.05 -13.38
N LEU A 86 -13.53 -24.14 -12.79
CA LEU A 86 -12.66 -23.03 -12.43
C LEU A 86 -11.57 -22.88 -13.46
N PRO A 87 -11.42 -21.73 -14.12
CA PRO A 87 -10.34 -21.50 -15.07
C PRO A 87 -8.99 -21.36 -14.37
N LYS A 88 -7.91 -21.56 -15.12
CA LYS A 88 -6.54 -21.28 -14.68
C LYS A 88 -6.43 -19.88 -14.11
N GLY A 89 -5.69 -19.73 -13.00
CA GLY A 89 -5.55 -18.46 -12.31
C GLY A 89 -6.66 -18.15 -11.31
N THR A 90 -7.68 -19.02 -11.15
CA THR A 90 -8.69 -18.83 -10.10
C THR A 90 -8.03 -18.95 -8.72
N HIS A 91 -8.18 -17.92 -7.90
CA HIS A 91 -7.71 -17.92 -6.51
C HIS A 91 -8.70 -18.64 -5.60
N LEU A 92 -8.17 -19.38 -4.64
CA LEU A 92 -8.90 -20.23 -3.72
C LEU A 92 -8.50 -19.90 -2.28
N LEU A 93 -9.47 -19.70 -1.39
CA LEU A 93 -9.24 -19.71 0.05
C LEU A 93 -9.37 -21.18 0.52
N ILE A 94 -8.33 -21.69 1.16
CA ILE A 94 -8.31 -23.04 1.69
C ILE A 94 -9.02 -23.04 3.03
N LEU A 95 -10.08 -23.84 3.15
CA LEU A 95 -10.85 -24.01 4.38
C LEU A 95 -10.34 -25.20 5.20
N SER A 96 -10.03 -26.31 4.53
CA SER A 96 -9.43 -27.51 5.13
C SER A 96 -8.83 -28.41 4.05
N ALA A 97 -7.91 -29.28 4.45
CA ALA A 97 -7.46 -30.40 3.64
C ALA A 97 -8.07 -31.68 4.25
N LEU A 98 -8.75 -32.48 3.43
CA LEU A 98 -9.27 -33.78 3.88
C LEU A 98 -8.13 -34.79 3.95
N ASP A 99 -7.34 -34.84 2.86
CA ASP A 99 -6.21 -35.75 2.68
C ASP A 99 -5.17 -35.14 1.75
N LYS A 100 -4.29 -35.97 1.19
CA LYS A 100 -3.28 -35.54 0.20
C LYS A 100 -3.90 -35.22 -1.18
N ILE A 101 -5.15 -35.57 -1.43
CA ILE A 101 -5.80 -35.52 -2.75
C ILE A 101 -6.79 -34.35 -2.83
N TRP A 102 -7.56 -34.10 -1.77
CA TRP A 102 -8.67 -33.16 -1.80
C TRP A 102 -8.51 -31.97 -0.86
N LEU A 103 -8.90 -30.79 -1.35
CA LEU A 103 -8.95 -29.54 -0.58
C LEU A 103 -10.40 -29.03 -0.56
N LYS A 104 -10.90 -28.71 0.62
CA LYS A 104 -12.09 -27.87 0.76
C LYS A 104 -11.71 -26.43 0.59
N VAL A 105 -12.33 -25.76 -0.35
CA VAL A 105 -11.99 -24.38 -0.71
C VAL A 105 -13.23 -23.51 -0.79
N LYS A 106 -13.01 -22.21 -0.64
CA LYS A 106 -13.98 -21.18 -0.97
C LYS A 106 -13.46 -20.41 -2.16
N ILE A 107 -14.28 -20.34 -3.20
CA ILE A 107 -13.97 -19.51 -4.36
C ILE A 107 -14.53 -18.10 -4.15
N PRO A 108 -14.10 -17.14 -4.97
CA PRO A 108 -14.75 -15.85 -5.07
C PRO A 108 -16.27 -15.99 -5.28
N ARG A 109 -17.00 -15.02 -4.74
CA ARG A 109 -18.50 -15.04 -4.64
C ARG A 109 -19.07 -16.01 -3.59
N GLY A 110 -18.21 -16.58 -2.74
CA GLY A 110 -18.66 -17.30 -1.55
C GLY A 110 -18.98 -18.78 -1.73
N ILE A 111 -19.00 -19.32 -2.95
CA ILE A 111 -19.28 -20.73 -3.20
C ILE A 111 -18.15 -21.57 -2.59
N GLN A 112 -18.53 -22.59 -1.82
CA GLN A 112 -17.60 -23.55 -1.23
C GLN A 112 -17.72 -24.89 -1.93
N GLY A 113 -16.63 -25.64 -1.94
CA GLY A 113 -16.60 -26.97 -2.53
C GLY A 113 -15.23 -27.62 -2.40
N TRP A 114 -15.05 -28.72 -3.10
CA TRP A 114 -13.86 -29.55 -3.10
C TRP A 114 -13.16 -29.48 -4.45
N VAL A 115 -11.84 -29.37 -4.41
CA VAL A 115 -10.96 -29.41 -5.60
C VAL A 115 -9.83 -30.40 -5.39
N ALA A 116 -9.35 -30.99 -6.48
CA ALA A 116 -8.17 -31.85 -6.43
C ALA A 116 -6.91 -31.01 -6.21
N ARG A 117 -6.11 -31.42 -5.22
CA ARG A 117 -4.93 -30.69 -4.71
C ARG A 117 -3.84 -30.55 -5.75
N GLU A 118 -3.64 -31.51 -6.61
CA GLU A 118 -2.59 -31.54 -7.62
C GLU A 118 -2.69 -30.43 -8.67
N TYR A 119 -3.91 -29.87 -8.87
CA TYR A 119 -4.18 -28.82 -9.86
C TYR A 119 -4.11 -27.41 -9.30
N VAL A 120 -3.61 -27.26 -8.07
CA VAL A 120 -3.46 -25.95 -7.44
C VAL A 120 -2.06 -25.76 -6.93
N LYS A 121 -1.62 -24.50 -6.93
CA LYS A 121 -0.38 -24.08 -6.29
C LYS A 121 -0.70 -23.25 -5.07
N PHE A 122 -0.18 -23.68 -3.92
CA PHE A 122 -0.29 -22.95 -2.66
C PHE A 122 0.57 -21.70 -2.70
N TYR A 123 0.09 -20.65 -2.07
CA TYR A 123 0.83 -19.42 -1.89
C TYR A 123 0.45 -18.74 -0.58
N LEU A 124 1.35 -17.89 -0.11
CA LEU A 124 1.10 -17.04 1.05
C LEU A 124 0.35 -15.77 0.62
N PRO A 125 -0.39 -15.11 1.53
CA PRO A 125 -1.13 -13.88 1.21
C PRO A 125 -0.25 -12.81 0.53
N GLU A 126 1.02 -12.69 0.92
CA GLU A 126 1.99 -11.76 0.35
C GLU A 126 2.37 -12.07 -1.10
N GLU A 127 2.19 -13.30 -1.56
CA GLU A 127 2.47 -13.71 -2.94
C GLU A 127 1.27 -13.47 -3.87
N LEU A 128 0.12 -13.08 -3.32
CA LEU A 128 -1.12 -12.89 -4.09
C LEU A 128 -0.96 -11.96 -5.30
N PRO A 129 -0.28 -10.78 -5.20
CA PRO A 129 -0.07 -9.92 -6.36
C PRO A 129 0.74 -10.61 -7.47
N TYR A 130 1.74 -11.42 -7.10
CA TYR A 130 2.52 -12.19 -8.06
C TYR A 130 1.66 -13.19 -8.82
N TYR A 131 0.83 -13.95 -8.13
CA TYR A 131 -0.02 -14.95 -8.79
C TYR A 131 -1.17 -14.32 -9.58
N ALA A 132 -1.78 -13.26 -9.09
CA ALA A 132 -2.75 -12.48 -9.83
C ALA A 132 -2.16 -11.98 -11.16
N SER A 133 -0.93 -11.48 -11.10
CA SER A 133 -0.14 -11.04 -12.24
C SER A 133 0.17 -12.16 -13.22
N LYS A 134 0.73 -13.27 -12.71
CA LYS A 134 1.22 -14.38 -13.52
C LYS A 134 0.14 -15.04 -14.36
N PHE A 135 -1.07 -15.11 -13.83
CA PHE A 135 -2.19 -15.80 -14.50
C PHE A 135 -3.12 -14.86 -15.26
N ASN A 136 -2.75 -13.56 -15.35
CA ASN A 136 -3.61 -12.54 -15.96
C ASN A 136 -5.07 -12.61 -15.44
N SER A 137 -5.21 -13.18 -14.23
CA SER A 137 -6.49 -13.26 -13.57
C SER A 137 -6.87 -11.87 -13.12
N THR A 138 -7.98 -11.36 -13.63
CA THR A 138 -8.67 -10.26 -12.95
C THR A 138 -9.11 -10.82 -11.61
N PRO A 139 -8.39 -10.49 -10.51
CA PRO A 139 -8.88 -10.91 -9.21
C PRO A 139 -10.17 -10.16 -9.04
N PHE A 140 -11.23 -10.90 -8.95
CA PHE A 140 -12.53 -10.40 -8.56
C PHE A 140 -12.74 -8.93 -8.89
N THR A 141 -13.55 -8.60 -9.85
CA THR A 141 -14.19 -7.28 -9.87
C THR A 141 -14.89 -7.17 -8.53
N SER A 142 -14.18 -6.69 -7.52
CA SER A 142 -14.80 -6.45 -6.24
C SER A 142 -15.81 -5.36 -6.50
N THR A 143 -16.88 -5.40 -5.80
CA THR A 143 -17.85 -4.35 -5.82
C THR A 143 -17.23 -2.98 -5.47
N LEU A 144 -16.15 -2.94 -4.68
CA LEU A 144 -15.35 -1.73 -4.43
C LEU A 144 -14.70 -1.19 -5.71
N GLU A 145 -14.10 -2.05 -6.53
CA GLU A 145 -13.50 -1.63 -7.82
C GLU A 145 -14.55 -1.02 -8.75
N ALA A 146 -15.73 -1.63 -8.83
CA ALA A 146 -16.86 -1.08 -9.61
C ALA A 146 -17.30 0.30 -9.09
N GLY A 147 -17.38 0.47 -7.76
CA GLY A 147 -17.70 1.76 -7.13
C GLY A 147 -16.67 2.85 -7.45
N ILE A 148 -15.39 2.52 -7.36
CA ILE A 148 -14.31 3.46 -7.70
C ILE A 148 -14.34 3.81 -9.20
N LEU A 149 -14.56 2.83 -10.07
CA LEU A 149 -14.69 3.07 -11.51
C LEU A 149 -15.86 4.00 -11.82
N GLN A 150 -17.02 3.79 -11.18
CA GLN A 150 -18.19 4.66 -11.34
C GLN A 150 -17.89 6.09 -10.84
N TYR A 151 -17.25 6.23 -9.70
CA TYR A 151 -16.81 7.53 -9.21
C TYR A 151 -15.89 8.24 -10.20
N MET A 152 -14.85 7.55 -10.68
CA MET A 152 -13.91 8.13 -11.67
C MET A 152 -14.60 8.50 -12.98
N LYS A 153 -15.56 7.69 -13.46
CA LYS A 153 -16.35 8.01 -14.64
C LYS A 153 -17.09 9.34 -14.45
N GLU A 154 -17.74 9.54 -13.31
CA GLU A 154 -18.45 10.80 -13.01
C GLU A 154 -17.51 12.00 -12.91
N VAL A 155 -16.34 11.82 -12.28
CA VAL A 155 -15.31 12.86 -12.17
C VAL A 155 -14.83 13.33 -13.55
N TYR A 156 -14.56 12.38 -14.45
CA TYR A 156 -14.14 12.70 -15.83
C TYR A 156 -15.28 13.32 -16.66
N THR A 157 -16.52 12.85 -16.51
CA THR A 157 -17.68 13.39 -17.23
C THR A 157 -17.98 14.82 -16.80
N LYS A 158 -17.78 15.15 -15.52
CA LYS A 158 -17.95 16.51 -14.98
C LYS A 158 -16.72 17.41 -15.18
N ASN A 159 -15.73 16.97 -15.98
CA ASN A 159 -14.48 17.68 -16.26
C ASN A 159 -13.68 18.12 -15.01
N LYS A 160 -13.89 17.46 -13.87
CA LYS A 160 -13.15 17.74 -12.63
C LYS A 160 -11.71 17.20 -12.69
N LEU A 161 -11.49 16.14 -13.47
CA LEU A 161 -10.18 15.67 -13.91
C LEU A 161 -10.20 15.52 -15.44
N LYS A 162 -9.05 15.75 -16.07
CA LYS A 162 -8.91 15.50 -17.50
C LYS A 162 -8.75 14.00 -17.76
N ARG A 163 -9.24 13.48 -18.89
CA ARG A 163 -9.08 12.07 -19.26
C ARG A 163 -7.62 11.62 -19.36
N LYS A 164 -6.68 12.57 -19.43
CA LYS A 164 -5.23 12.35 -19.42
C LYS A 164 -4.69 12.09 -17.99
N ASP A 165 -5.44 12.44 -16.95
CA ASP A 165 -5.12 12.08 -15.56
C ASP A 165 -5.53 10.62 -15.35
N LYS A 166 -4.56 9.75 -15.15
CA LYS A 166 -4.76 8.30 -15.08
C LYS A 166 -4.48 7.80 -13.66
N LEU A 167 -5.48 7.16 -13.07
CA LEU A 167 -5.34 6.50 -11.77
C LEU A 167 -4.76 5.09 -11.95
N SER A 168 -3.72 4.79 -11.21
CA SER A 168 -3.24 3.44 -10.91
C SER A 168 -3.50 3.18 -9.43
N ILE A 169 -4.24 2.13 -9.07
CA ILE A 169 -4.65 1.87 -7.71
C ILE A 169 -4.62 0.38 -7.39
N VAL A 170 -4.19 0.08 -6.15
CA VAL A 170 -4.32 -1.23 -5.53
C VAL A 170 -4.95 -1.06 -4.15
N VAL A 171 -5.94 -1.88 -3.84
CA VAL A 171 -6.48 -2.04 -2.48
C VAL A 171 -6.42 -3.52 -2.12
N GLN A 172 -5.70 -3.83 -1.05
CA GLN A 172 -5.57 -5.18 -0.51
C GLN A 172 -6.15 -5.22 0.90
N ASP A 173 -7.16 -6.05 1.12
CA ASP A 173 -7.61 -6.40 2.46
C ASP A 173 -6.55 -7.32 3.09
N LEU A 174 -5.71 -6.76 3.95
CA LEU A 174 -4.60 -7.47 4.58
C LEU A 174 -5.07 -8.47 5.63
N SER A 175 -6.23 -8.23 6.24
CA SER A 175 -6.80 -9.13 7.24
C SER A 175 -7.42 -10.38 6.63
N ALA A 176 -8.02 -10.25 5.44
CA ALA A 176 -8.60 -11.38 4.69
C ALA A 176 -7.65 -11.92 3.61
N GLY A 177 -6.49 -11.31 3.39
CA GLY A 177 -5.58 -11.65 2.30
C GLY A 177 -6.21 -11.46 0.91
N LYS A 178 -7.16 -10.53 0.75
CA LYS A 178 -7.98 -10.41 -0.46
C LYS A 178 -7.63 -9.14 -1.22
N LEU A 179 -7.25 -9.29 -2.50
CA LEU A 179 -7.11 -8.16 -3.41
C LEU A 179 -8.51 -7.63 -3.77
N LEU A 180 -8.79 -6.38 -3.44
CA LEU A 180 -10.09 -5.74 -3.65
C LEU A 180 -10.12 -4.86 -4.90
N VAL A 181 -9.05 -4.17 -5.21
CA VAL A 181 -8.93 -3.27 -6.36
C VAL A 181 -7.58 -3.44 -7.02
N SER A 182 -7.57 -3.52 -8.36
CA SER A 182 -6.34 -3.64 -9.14
C SER A 182 -6.48 -2.96 -10.50
N LEU A 183 -6.62 -1.63 -10.50
CA LEU A 183 -6.77 -0.83 -11.72
C LEU A 183 -5.42 -0.26 -12.14
N ARG A 184 -4.99 -0.55 -13.38
CA ARG A 184 -3.69 -0.11 -13.91
C ARG A 184 -2.51 -0.40 -12.96
N SER A 185 -2.63 -1.40 -12.09
CA SER A 185 -1.73 -1.66 -10.98
C SER A 185 -0.29 -1.90 -11.42
N ARG A 186 -0.08 -2.47 -12.60
CA ARG A 186 1.23 -2.76 -13.20
C ARG A 186 1.75 -1.65 -14.12
N LYS A 187 1.02 -0.56 -14.27
CA LYS A 187 1.53 0.54 -15.09
C LYS A 187 2.75 1.15 -14.42
N SER A 188 3.88 1.09 -15.11
CA SER A 188 5.10 1.79 -14.71
C SER A 188 4.89 3.29 -14.86
N VAL A 189 5.03 4.02 -13.76
CA VAL A 189 4.90 5.48 -13.68
C VAL A 189 6.12 6.09 -13.00
N LYS A 190 6.26 7.41 -13.04
CA LYS A 190 7.26 8.10 -12.21
C LYS A 190 7.05 7.73 -10.75
N SER A 191 8.13 7.50 -10.02
CA SER A 191 8.02 7.11 -8.62
C SER A 191 7.87 8.28 -7.66
N ALA A 192 8.39 9.45 -8.02
CA ALA A 192 8.60 10.55 -7.08
C ALA A 192 9.19 10.04 -5.76
N SER A 193 8.79 10.59 -4.61
CA SER A 193 9.30 10.17 -3.30
C SER A 193 8.77 8.82 -2.80
N THR A 194 7.87 8.15 -3.52
CA THR A 194 7.47 6.78 -3.15
C THR A 194 8.61 5.79 -3.36
N ILE A 195 9.63 6.13 -4.17
CA ILE A 195 10.87 5.34 -4.34
C ILE A 195 11.65 5.16 -3.01
N LYS A 196 11.40 6.01 -2.02
CA LYS A 196 12.04 5.92 -0.70
C LYS A 196 11.62 4.69 0.09
N LEU A 197 10.44 4.11 -0.21
CA LEU A 197 10.01 2.83 0.37
C LEU A 197 10.93 1.65 -0.03
N PRO A 198 11.18 1.37 -1.31
CA PRO A 198 12.12 0.32 -1.68
C PRO A 198 13.57 0.62 -1.27
N ILE A 199 13.99 1.90 -1.20
CA ILE A 199 15.30 2.28 -0.67
C ILE A 199 15.39 1.93 0.82
N LEU A 200 14.36 2.24 1.61
CA LEU A 200 14.27 1.84 3.03
C LEU A 200 14.32 0.32 3.17
N GLN A 201 13.60 -0.42 2.33
CA GLN A 201 13.66 -1.88 2.34
C GLN A 201 15.07 -2.40 2.05
N ALA A 202 15.76 -1.83 1.06
CA ALA A 202 17.12 -2.21 0.73
C ALA A 202 18.09 -1.93 1.88
N TYR A 203 17.93 -0.79 2.57
CA TYR A 203 18.68 -0.45 3.77
C TYR A 203 18.48 -1.50 4.87
N MET A 204 17.24 -1.84 5.20
CA MET A 204 16.94 -2.84 6.22
C MET A 204 17.50 -4.22 5.87
N ILE A 205 17.37 -4.64 4.61
CA ILE A 205 17.95 -5.91 4.15
C ILE A 205 19.47 -5.95 4.34
N GLN A 206 20.20 -4.90 3.95
CA GLN A 206 21.65 -4.87 4.07
C GLN A 206 22.12 -4.77 5.52
N ARG A 207 21.47 -3.94 6.34
CA ARG A 207 21.76 -3.82 7.76
C ARG A 207 21.59 -5.16 8.48
N PHE A 208 20.43 -5.81 8.32
CA PHE A 208 20.17 -7.10 8.97
C PHE A 208 20.99 -8.27 8.40
N LYS A 209 21.65 -8.07 7.27
CA LYS A 209 22.69 -8.98 6.77
C LYS A 209 24.09 -8.68 7.29
N GLY A 210 24.22 -7.73 8.20
CA GLY A 210 25.52 -7.35 8.78
C GLY A 210 26.47 -6.68 7.80
N LYS A 211 25.96 -6.04 6.73
CA LYS A 211 26.80 -5.37 5.73
C LYS A 211 27.40 -4.06 6.24
N PHE A 212 26.80 -3.48 7.25
CA PHE A 212 27.30 -2.32 7.98
C PHE A 212 26.62 -2.25 9.34
N GLU A 213 27.28 -1.59 10.31
CA GLU A 213 26.69 -1.25 11.59
C GLU A 213 25.88 0.05 11.48
N GLU A 214 24.71 0.06 12.11
CA GLU A 214 23.86 1.23 12.13
C GLU A 214 24.37 2.26 13.16
N THR A 215 24.66 3.46 12.70
CA THR A 215 25.04 4.59 13.54
C THR A 215 23.85 5.49 13.84
N SER A 216 24.00 6.38 14.84
CA SER A 216 23.01 7.43 15.13
C SER A 216 22.75 8.33 13.91
N ASN A 217 23.80 8.60 13.11
CA ASN A 217 23.64 9.36 11.86
C ASN A 217 22.80 8.59 10.83
N HIS A 218 22.97 7.29 10.70
CA HIS A 218 22.14 6.46 9.80
C HIS A 218 20.66 6.53 10.21
N LYS A 219 20.36 6.42 11.51
CA LYS A 219 18.98 6.53 12.03
C LYS A 219 18.37 7.88 11.68
N LYS A 220 19.11 8.98 11.92
CA LYS A 220 18.69 10.33 11.55
C LYS A 220 18.40 10.46 10.04
N LEU A 221 19.29 9.98 9.19
CA LEU A 221 19.11 10.03 7.74
C LEU A 221 17.87 9.24 7.27
N ILE A 222 17.62 8.08 7.86
CA ILE A 222 16.44 7.25 7.54
C ILE A 222 15.15 7.94 8.00
N GLU A 223 15.13 8.52 9.18
CA GLU A 223 13.99 9.29 9.68
C GLU A 223 13.71 10.49 8.76
N GLU A 224 14.73 11.30 8.43
CA GLU A 224 14.59 12.43 7.53
C GLU A 224 14.11 12.02 6.12
N MET A 225 14.60 10.90 5.61
CA MET A 225 14.19 10.34 4.32
C MET A 225 12.70 10.01 4.30
N ILE A 226 12.20 9.38 5.36
CA ILE A 226 10.80 8.89 5.39
C ILE A 226 9.85 9.98 5.86
N ARG A 227 10.13 10.60 7.02
CA ARG A 227 9.26 11.58 7.67
C ARG A 227 9.18 12.89 6.89
N PHE A 228 10.33 13.46 6.56
CA PHE A 228 10.42 14.76 5.88
C PHE A 228 10.62 14.64 4.37
N SER A 229 10.71 13.42 3.89
CA SER A 229 10.96 13.14 2.47
C SER A 229 12.25 13.80 1.95
N SER A 230 13.28 13.96 2.81
CA SER A 230 14.56 14.60 2.48
C SER A 230 15.25 13.90 1.30
N ASN A 231 15.55 14.66 0.24
CA ASN A 231 16.26 14.17 -0.93
C ASN A 231 17.76 14.01 -0.63
N SER A 232 18.35 14.97 0.11
CA SER A 232 19.75 14.90 0.53
C SER A 232 20.01 13.65 1.38
N SER A 233 19.18 13.39 2.41
CA SER A 233 19.30 12.20 3.25
C SER A 233 19.08 10.92 2.47
N THR A 234 18.13 10.90 1.51
CA THR A 234 17.92 9.78 0.59
C THR A 234 19.19 9.47 -0.21
N ASN A 235 19.83 10.51 -0.78
CA ASN A 235 21.03 10.34 -1.58
C ASN A 235 22.23 9.85 -0.75
N LYS A 236 22.35 10.28 0.52
CA LYS A 236 23.36 9.76 1.45
C LYS A 236 23.13 8.28 1.73
N ILE A 237 21.88 7.84 1.93
CA ILE A 237 21.53 6.42 2.09
C ILE A 237 21.80 5.63 0.80
N ILE A 238 21.47 6.15 -0.38
CA ILE A 238 21.80 5.50 -1.66
C ILE A 238 23.32 5.29 -1.78
N LYS A 239 24.11 6.30 -1.43
CA LYS A 239 25.60 6.18 -1.43
C LYS A 239 26.08 5.12 -0.44
N LEU A 240 25.55 5.11 0.79
CA LEU A 240 25.86 4.10 1.82
C LEU A 240 25.59 2.69 1.31
N LEU A 241 24.52 2.50 0.54
CA LEU A 241 24.11 1.21 0.00
C LEU A 241 24.87 0.82 -1.30
N GLY A 242 25.87 1.58 -1.72
CA GLY A 242 26.69 1.31 -2.91
C GLY A 242 26.05 1.75 -4.23
N GLY A 243 25.18 2.77 -4.17
CA GLY A 243 24.60 3.38 -5.37
C GLY A 243 23.28 2.74 -5.83
N THR A 244 22.68 3.36 -6.84
CA THR A 244 21.37 2.97 -7.39
C THR A 244 21.39 1.57 -8.00
N GLU A 245 22.44 1.21 -8.71
CA GLU A 245 22.57 -0.11 -9.35
C GLU A 245 22.66 -1.24 -8.33
N ASN A 246 23.39 -1.03 -7.23
CA ASN A 246 23.50 -2.05 -6.19
C ASN A 246 22.15 -2.27 -5.50
N ILE A 247 21.43 -1.20 -5.20
CA ILE A 247 20.07 -1.27 -4.65
C ILE A 247 19.15 -1.99 -5.64
N GLN A 248 19.17 -1.62 -6.93
CA GLN A 248 18.33 -2.26 -7.95
C GLN A 248 18.61 -3.75 -8.06
N ARG A 249 19.90 -4.16 -8.07
CA ARG A 249 20.29 -5.59 -8.07
C ARG A 249 19.78 -6.32 -6.84
N LEU A 250 19.89 -5.70 -5.66
CA LEU A 250 19.40 -6.28 -4.40
C LEU A 250 17.90 -6.52 -4.46
N LEU A 251 17.13 -5.52 -4.91
CA LEU A 251 15.68 -5.59 -5.00
C LEU A 251 15.21 -6.57 -6.09
N ASN A 252 15.92 -6.66 -7.22
CA ASN A 252 15.62 -7.63 -8.26
C ASN A 252 15.76 -9.09 -7.78
N LYS A 253 16.70 -9.36 -6.86
CA LYS A 253 16.86 -10.71 -6.26
C LYS A 253 15.63 -11.16 -5.49
N THR A 254 14.78 -10.24 -5.03
CA THR A 254 13.54 -10.58 -4.33
C THR A 254 12.48 -11.17 -5.27
N LYS A 255 12.57 -10.94 -6.59
CA LYS A 255 11.64 -11.37 -7.64
C LYS A 255 10.19 -10.84 -7.47
N PHE A 256 9.95 -9.95 -6.52
CA PHE A 256 8.61 -9.40 -6.27
C PHE A 256 8.29 -8.20 -7.15
N TYR A 257 9.29 -7.37 -7.43
CA TYR A 257 9.10 -6.12 -8.16
C TYR A 257 9.25 -6.33 -9.66
N LYS A 258 8.29 -5.80 -10.41
CA LYS A 258 8.25 -5.94 -11.87
C LYS A 258 8.64 -4.66 -12.57
N GLU A 259 8.09 -3.56 -12.10
CA GLU A 259 8.18 -2.25 -12.75
C GLU A 259 9.10 -1.28 -12.00
N LEU A 260 9.60 -1.68 -10.82
CA LEU A 260 10.55 -0.88 -10.04
C LEU A 260 11.86 -0.67 -10.80
N ARG A 261 12.22 0.60 -11.01
CA ARG A 261 13.49 1.03 -11.61
C ARG A 261 14.06 2.19 -10.81
N LEU A 262 15.18 1.95 -10.15
CA LEU A 262 15.97 2.99 -9.47
C LEU A 262 17.15 3.34 -10.37
N LEU A 263 17.01 4.37 -11.20
CA LEU A 263 17.91 4.72 -12.29
C LEU A 263 18.77 5.96 -11.99
N GLU A 264 18.37 6.74 -11.00
CA GLU A 264 19.05 8.00 -10.67
C GLU A 264 18.96 8.30 -9.18
N MET A 265 19.96 9.01 -8.67
CA MET A 265 19.84 9.71 -7.40
C MET A 265 18.82 10.84 -7.56
N ILE A 266 18.26 11.32 -6.46
CA ILE A 266 17.24 12.37 -6.53
C ILE A 266 17.96 13.71 -6.74
N PRO A 267 17.69 14.43 -7.84
CA PRO A 267 18.27 15.76 -8.07
C PRO A 267 17.94 16.73 -6.94
N GLU A 268 18.77 17.77 -6.75
CA GLU A 268 18.59 18.76 -5.68
C GLU A 268 17.25 19.48 -5.78
N ASP A 269 16.79 19.78 -6.98
CA ASP A 269 15.49 20.39 -7.26
C ASP A 269 14.30 19.41 -7.08
N GLY A 270 14.55 18.15 -6.72
CA GLY A 270 13.54 17.12 -6.49
C GLY A 270 12.86 16.58 -7.76
N ARG A 271 13.26 17.05 -8.95
CA ARG A 271 12.65 16.67 -10.23
C ARG A 271 13.14 15.32 -10.72
N THR A 272 12.80 14.24 -9.98
CA THR A 272 13.12 12.86 -10.37
C THR A 272 12.05 12.30 -11.31
N TYR A 273 12.41 12.01 -12.55
CA TYR A 273 11.50 11.53 -13.58
C TYR A 273 11.90 10.16 -14.15
N ARG A 274 13.14 9.72 -13.94
CA ARG A 274 13.66 8.45 -14.48
C ARG A 274 13.34 7.28 -13.56
N ASN A 275 13.29 7.49 -12.25
CA ASN A 275 12.89 6.46 -11.29
C ASN A 275 11.44 6.07 -11.52
N LYS A 276 11.17 4.77 -11.63
CA LYS A 276 9.85 4.22 -11.95
C LYS A 276 9.40 3.20 -10.91
N ILE A 277 8.10 3.12 -10.75
CA ILE A 277 7.44 2.15 -9.89
C ILE A 277 6.00 1.91 -10.34
N SER A 278 5.41 0.79 -9.96
CA SER A 278 3.99 0.53 -10.16
C SER A 278 3.25 0.52 -8.82
N ALA A 279 1.92 0.65 -8.88
CA ALA A 279 1.09 0.51 -7.68
C ALA A 279 1.18 -0.91 -7.09
N GLU A 280 1.35 -1.93 -7.95
CA GLU A 280 1.56 -3.32 -7.52
C GLU A 280 2.89 -3.49 -6.78
N ASP A 281 3.99 -2.89 -7.27
CA ASP A 281 5.28 -2.94 -6.59
C ASP A 281 5.22 -2.30 -5.20
N LEU A 282 4.55 -1.13 -5.08
CA LEU A 282 4.37 -0.46 -3.78
C LEU A 282 3.52 -1.29 -2.83
N ASN A 283 2.41 -1.88 -3.33
CA ASN A 283 1.58 -2.76 -2.53
C ASN A 283 2.36 -3.98 -2.04
N GLN A 284 3.24 -4.54 -2.88
CA GLN A 284 4.09 -5.66 -2.49
C GLN A 284 5.03 -5.30 -1.33
N ILE A 285 5.58 -4.08 -1.32
CA ILE A 285 6.40 -3.60 -0.19
C ILE A 285 5.56 -3.52 1.08
N LEU A 286 4.38 -2.92 1.01
CA LEU A 286 3.47 -2.79 2.16
C LEU A 286 3.05 -4.16 2.70
N MET A 287 2.73 -5.11 1.83
CA MET A 287 2.43 -6.49 2.22
C MET A 287 3.61 -7.17 2.89
N ASN A 288 4.84 -7.02 2.36
CA ASN A 288 6.03 -7.56 2.97
C ASN A 288 6.24 -7.01 4.38
N ILE A 289 6.06 -5.72 4.58
CA ILE A 289 6.17 -5.09 5.90
C ILE A 289 5.08 -5.66 6.83
N TRP A 290 3.82 -5.67 6.39
CA TRP A 290 2.71 -6.08 7.23
C TRP A 290 2.79 -7.55 7.66
N PHE A 291 2.94 -8.46 6.71
CA PHE A 291 2.92 -9.89 7.00
C PHE A 291 4.18 -10.38 7.73
N LYS A 292 5.35 -9.77 7.51
CA LYS A 292 6.55 -10.09 8.28
C LYS A 292 6.40 -9.69 9.75
N ARG A 293 5.75 -8.56 10.04
CA ARG A 293 5.37 -8.19 11.40
C ARG A 293 4.44 -9.24 12.03
N ALA A 294 3.44 -9.70 11.28
CA ALA A 294 2.41 -10.59 11.79
C ALA A 294 2.84 -12.06 11.91
N ILE A 295 3.66 -12.56 10.98
CA ILE A 295 3.84 -14.00 10.77
C ILE A 295 5.26 -14.50 11.10
N GLY A 296 6.28 -13.63 11.13
CA GLY A 296 7.65 -14.04 11.43
C GLY A 296 8.20 -15.13 10.48
N THR A 297 7.93 -15.04 9.18
CA THR A 297 8.17 -16.11 8.21
C THR A 297 9.64 -16.31 7.84
N GLN A 298 9.99 -17.55 7.44
CA GLN A 298 11.33 -18.04 7.12
C GLN A 298 11.94 -17.51 5.81
N TYR A 299 11.32 -16.56 5.11
CA TYR A 299 11.88 -16.04 3.85
C TYR A 299 13.06 -15.12 4.11
N SER A 300 14.22 -15.72 4.26
CA SER A 300 15.48 -15.15 4.75
C SER A 300 16.11 -14.07 3.87
N THR A 301 15.61 -13.85 2.67
CA THR A 301 16.19 -12.87 1.72
C THR A 301 15.53 -11.49 1.80
N GLN A 302 14.51 -11.31 2.64
CA GLN A 302 13.67 -10.13 2.65
C GLN A 302 13.79 -9.37 3.98
N ILE A 303 12.69 -8.94 4.51
CA ILE A 303 12.60 -8.18 5.76
C ILE A 303 12.28 -9.15 6.90
N ASN A 304 13.06 -9.15 7.98
CA ASN A 304 12.71 -9.90 9.17
C ASN A 304 11.63 -9.17 10.01
N LYS A 305 11.12 -9.81 11.07
CA LYS A 305 10.07 -9.24 11.94
C LYS A 305 10.51 -7.90 12.54
N THR A 306 11.73 -7.79 13.02
CA THR A 306 12.28 -6.57 13.63
C THR A 306 12.37 -5.44 12.60
N ALA A 307 12.96 -5.70 11.44
CA ALA A 307 13.03 -4.72 10.37
C ALA A 307 11.64 -4.23 9.91
N ALA A 308 10.67 -5.14 9.81
CA ALA A 308 9.29 -4.78 9.47
C ALA A 308 8.66 -3.86 10.53
N HIS A 309 8.91 -4.12 11.81
CA HIS A 309 8.44 -3.27 12.92
C HIS A 309 9.05 -1.87 12.86
N GLU A 310 10.38 -1.80 12.65
CA GLU A 310 11.07 -0.52 12.51
C GLU A 310 10.58 0.28 11.30
N MET A 311 10.34 -0.38 10.16
CA MET A 311 9.76 0.28 8.99
C MET A 311 8.35 0.83 9.28
N LEU A 312 7.51 0.10 10.02
CA LEU A 312 6.20 0.61 10.42
C LEU A 312 6.33 1.81 11.35
N ASN A 313 7.23 1.76 12.35
CA ASN A 313 7.45 2.89 13.25
C ASN A 313 7.85 4.15 12.48
N LEU A 314 8.74 4.03 11.50
CA LEU A 314 9.13 5.15 10.64
C LEU A 314 7.96 5.69 9.80
N LEU A 315 7.13 4.80 9.25
CA LEU A 315 5.98 5.18 8.43
C LEU A 315 4.81 5.76 9.25
N ALA A 316 4.77 5.52 10.57
CA ALA A 316 3.79 6.10 11.49
C ALA A 316 4.14 7.55 11.90
N LEU A 317 5.38 7.99 11.69
CA LEU A 317 5.82 9.32 12.08
C LEU A 317 5.06 10.40 11.29
N PRO A 318 4.58 11.46 11.95
CA PRO A 318 3.91 12.54 11.26
C PRO A 318 4.87 13.24 10.30
N GLY A 319 4.44 13.40 9.06
CA GLY A 319 5.16 14.19 8.07
C GLY A 319 5.02 15.70 8.29
N HIS A 320 5.63 16.50 7.40
CA HIS A 320 5.37 17.92 7.36
C HIS A 320 3.90 18.22 7.01
N THR A 321 3.37 19.32 7.50
CA THR A 321 1.98 19.73 7.26
C THR A 321 1.64 19.88 5.79
N TRP A 322 2.59 20.33 4.95
CA TRP A 322 2.40 20.47 3.51
C TRP A 322 2.51 19.13 2.74
N LEU A 323 3.08 18.09 3.38
CA LEU A 323 3.15 16.71 2.85
C LEU A 323 1.96 15.85 3.30
N LYS A 324 0.83 16.46 3.68
CA LYS A 324 -0.35 15.73 4.13
C LYS A 324 -0.63 14.53 3.24
N ASP A 325 -0.92 13.39 3.88
CA ASP A 325 -1.29 12.18 3.16
C ASP A 325 -2.61 12.34 2.40
N ARG A 326 -2.89 11.44 1.45
CA ARG A 326 -4.11 11.40 0.63
C ARG A 326 -4.99 10.22 1.03
N ILE A 327 -4.69 9.60 2.18
CA ILE A 327 -5.41 8.44 2.68
C ILE A 327 -6.29 8.82 3.88
N LYS A 328 -5.74 9.52 4.88
CA LYS A 328 -6.46 9.90 6.09
C LYS A 328 -6.66 11.41 6.22
N ALA A 329 -5.65 12.21 5.92
CA ALA A 329 -5.73 13.66 6.09
C ALA A 329 -6.87 14.27 5.25
N GLU A 330 -7.67 15.15 5.86
CA GLU A 330 -8.79 15.85 5.22
C GLU A 330 -9.88 14.91 4.65
N THR A 331 -10.02 13.72 5.22
CA THR A 331 -11.11 12.78 4.94
C THR A 331 -12.15 12.83 6.04
N CYS A 332 -13.31 12.19 5.82
CA CYS A 332 -14.38 12.07 6.83
C CYS A 332 -13.94 11.31 8.09
N PHE A 333 -12.88 10.52 8.05
CA PHE A 333 -12.33 9.79 9.19
C PHE A 333 -10.98 10.36 9.67
N SER A 334 -10.62 11.58 9.25
CA SER A 334 -9.33 12.20 9.60
C SER A 334 -9.12 12.38 11.10
N SER A 335 -10.18 12.71 11.84
CA SER A 335 -10.15 12.92 13.30
C SER A 335 -10.22 11.63 14.11
N ASN A 336 -10.53 10.47 13.49
CA ASN A 336 -10.63 9.21 14.21
C ASN A 336 -9.25 8.73 14.67
N LYS A 337 -9.02 8.76 16.01
CA LYS A 337 -7.75 8.35 16.62
C LYS A 337 -7.53 6.83 16.60
N SER A 338 -8.60 6.03 16.50
CA SER A 338 -8.49 4.57 16.42
C SER A 338 -8.05 4.08 15.04
N VAL A 339 -8.19 4.93 14.01
CA VAL A 339 -7.68 4.65 12.67
C VAL A 339 -6.20 5.00 12.61
N LYS A 340 -5.35 3.97 12.47
CA LYS A 340 -3.90 4.14 12.32
C LYS A 340 -3.51 4.13 10.86
N LEU A 341 -2.53 4.96 10.52
CA LEU A 341 -1.98 5.08 9.18
C LEU A 341 -0.46 4.94 9.22
N TRP A 342 0.08 4.15 8.32
CA TRP A 342 1.50 4.02 8.00
C TRP A 342 1.67 4.26 6.51
N ASP A 343 2.28 5.38 6.12
CA ASP A 343 2.30 5.73 4.71
C ASP A 343 3.57 6.44 4.24
N LYS A 344 3.69 6.52 2.92
CA LYS A 344 4.66 7.37 2.23
C LYS A 344 3.99 8.06 1.06
N THR A 345 4.07 9.37 1.07
CA THR A 345 3.65 10.23 -0.03
C THR A 345 4.77 10.45 -1.05
N GLY A 346 4.40 10.77 -2.27
CA GLY A 346 5.34 11.17 -3.31
C GLY A 346 4.65 12.02 -4.36
N PHE A 347 5.28 13.13 -4.76
CA PHE A 347 4.75 13.97 -5.83
C PHE A 347 5.87 14.64 -6.62
N VAL A 348 5.61 14.85 -7.88
CA VAL A 348 6.40 15.61 -8.84
C VAL A 348 5.44 16.08 -9.93
N LYS A 349 5.76 17.14 -10.66
CA LYS A 349 4.86 17.62 -11.73
C LYS A 349 4.42 16.45 -12.62
N GLY A 350 3.10 16.22 -12.69
CA GLY A 350 2.50 15.12 -13.41
C GLY A 350 2.48 13.76 -12.71
N LEU A 351 2.84 13.69 -11.42
CA LEU A 351 2.54 12.54 -10.56
C LEU A 351 2.16 13.00 -9.15
N ASN A 352 1.08 12.46 -8.63
CA ASN A 352 0.73 12.52 -7.20
C ASN A 352 0.46 11.09 -6.71
N GLY A 353 1.16 10.66 -5.66
CA GLY A 353 1.12 9.30 -5.17
C GLY A 353 1.07 9.20 -3.65
N ASN A 354 0.41 8.16 -3.18
CA ASN A 354 0.41 7.75 -1.77
C ASN A 354 0.32 6.22 -1.69
N ALA A 355 1.13 5.63 -0.84
CA ALA A 355 1.13 4.22 -0.55
C ALA A 355 1.08 4.04 0.97
N GLY A 356 0.05 3.38 1.50
CA GLY A 356 -0.11 3.24 2.93
C GLY A 356 -0.87 2.00 3.37
N ILE A 357 -0.73 1.68 4.66
CA ILE A 357 -1.50 0.69 5.38
C ILE A 357 -2.42 1.43 6.35
N VAL A 358 -3.68 1.07 6.37
CA VAL A 358 -4.69 1.58 7.31
C VAL A 358 -5.14 0.44 8.20
N GLU A 359 -5.12 0.65 9.51
CA GLU A 359 -5.67 -0.26 10.50
C GLU A 359 -6.87 0.41 11.17
N ILE A 360 -7.96 -0.32 11.31
CA ILE A 360 -9.20 0.12 11.93
C ILE A 360 -9.59 -0.81 13.08
N ASP A 361 -10.15 -0.26 14.13
CA ASP A 361 -10.77 -1.06 15.18
C ASP A 361 -12.16 -1.52 14.75
N THR A 362 -12.47 -2.77 15.01
CA THR A 362 -13.78 -3.37 14.70
C THR A 362 -14.27 -4.21 15.87
N PRO A 363 -15.57 -4.55 15.95
CA PRO A 363 -16.07 -5.47 16.96
C PRO A 363 -15.37 -6.84 16.96
N HIS A 364 -14.76 -7.21 15.83
CA HIS A 364 -14.03 -8.46 15.65
C HIS A 364 -12.50 -8.29 15.70
N GLY A 365 -12.02 -7.30 16.47
CA GLY A 365 -10.60 -6.95 16.60
C GLY A 365 -10.11 -6.10 15.44
N ARG A 366 -8.82 -5.76 15.46
CA ARG A 366 -8.20 -4.88 14.47
C ARG A 366 -8.17 -5.51 13.08
N LYS A 367 -8.55 -4.72 12.09
CA LYS A 367 -8.50 -5.09 10.67
C LYS A 367 -7.65 -4.08 9.91
N ALA A 368 -6.95 -4.57 8.89
CA ALA A 368 -6.06 -3.72 8.11
C ALA A 368 -6.24 -3.92 6.62
N TYR A 369 -6.00 -2.85 5.86
CA TYR A 369 -5.90 -2.88 4.41
C TYR A 369 -4.76 -2.00 3.94
N SER A 370 -4.18 -2.32 2.77
CA SER A 370 -3.29 -1.41 2.07
C SER A 370 -4.05 -0.65 0.99
N LEU A 371 -3.67 0.61 0.81
CA LEU A 371 -4.17 1.48 -0.23
C LEU A 371 -2.99 2.15 -0.92
N VAL A 372 -2.82 1.88 -2.19
CA VAL A 372 -1.84 2.53 -3.06
C VAL A 372 -2.57 3.26 -4.16
N MET A 373 -2.31 4.54 -4.30
CA MET A 373 -2.86 5.41 -5.34
C MET A 373 -1.74 6.18 -6.01
N LEU A 374 -1.67 6.10 -7.35
CA LEU A 374 -0.76 6.88 -8.19
C LEU A 374 -1.58 7.55 -9.28
N MET A 375 -1.72 8.87 -9.22
CA MET A 375 -2.40 9.67 -10.24
C MET A 375 -1.36 10.32 -11.14
N GLU A 376 -1.33 9.91 -12.41
CA GLU A 376 -0.36 10.35 -13.40
C GLU A 376 -0.99 11.19 -14.51
N ARG A 377 -0.33 12.29 -14.89
CA ARG A 377 -0.51 13.00 -16.15
C ARG A 377 0.71 12.72 -17.04
N GLN A 378 0.55 11.98 -18.14
CA GLN A 378 1.68 11.59 -19.00
C GLN A 378 2.29 12.80 -19.71
N ASP A 379 1.46 13.67 -20.23
CA ASP A 379 1.85 14.94 -20.88
C ASP A 379 1.93 16.09 -19.86
N TYR A 380 2.67 15.86 -18.79
CA TYR A 380 2.72 16.78 -17.66
C TYR A 380 3.28 18.17 -18.00
N GLN A 381 4.00 18.31 -19.12
CA GLN A 381 4.46 19.60 -19.62
C GLN A 381 3.27 20.51 -19.98
N THR A 382 2.15 19.91 -20.41
CA THR A 382 0.91 20.61 -20.80
C THR A 382 0.02 20.97 -19.61
N ILE A 383 0.47 20.75 -18.36
CA ILE A 383 -0.23 21.27 -17.19
C ILE A 383 -0.05 22.78 -17.19
N GLU A 384 -1.09 23.48 -17.65
CA GLU A 384 -1.17 24.92 -17.67
C GLU A 384 -1.31 25.47 -16.25
N GLY A 385 -0.74 26.64 -16.01
CA GLY A 385 -0.80 27.31 -14.71
C GLY A 385 0.10 26.68 -13.64
N ASP A 386 -0.26 26.96 -12.41
CA ASP A 386 0.48 26.45 -11.24
C ASP A 386 0.23 24.94 -11.07
N ALA A 387 1.32 24.19 -10.99
CA ALA A 387 1.26 22.76 -10.68
C ALA A 387 0.55 22.50 -9.34
N ALA A 388 0.49 23.46 -8.42
CA ALA A 388 -0.20 23.37 -7.15
C ALA A 388 -1.69 23.11 -7.34
N SER A 389 -2.37 23.84 -8.23
CA SER A 389 -3.79 23.65 -8.52
C SER A 389 -4.10 22.23 -9.01
N TRP A 390 -3.23 21.68 -9.87
CA TRP A 390 -3.39 20.29 -10.32
C TRP A 390 -3.21 19.30 -9.15
N PHE A 391 -2.23 19.55 -8.26
CA PHE A 391 -2.01 18.71 -7.07
C PHE A 391 -3.19 18.74 -6.11
N GLU A 392 -3.80 19.90 -5.88
CA GLU A 392 -4.99 20.04 -5.02
C GLU A 392 -6.16 19.23 -5.56
N ILE A 393 -6.50 19.41 -6.83
CA ILE A 393 -7.61 18.70 -7.49
C ILE A 393 -7.39 17.20 -7.41
N VAL A 394 -6.20 16.73 -7.76
CA VAL A 394 -5.84 15.31 -7.73
C VAL A 394 -5.88 14.78 -6.30
N SER A 395 -5.34 15.51 -5.32
CA SER A 395 -5.35 15.12 -3.91
C SER A 395 -6.77 14.98 -3.39
N LEU A 396 -7.66 15.92 -3.73
CA LEU A 396 -9.07 15.83 -3.36
C LEU A 396 -9.70 14.52 -3.86
N HIS A 397 -9.48 14.16 -5.13
CA HIS A 397 -10.06 12.94 -5.68
C HIS A 397 -9.42 11.66 -5.10
N MET A 398 -8.13 11.67 -4.77
CA MET A 398 -7.48 10.58 -4.06
C MET A 398 -8.09 10.40 -2.65
N ARG A 399 -8.34 11.47 -1.90
CA ARG A 399 -9.02 11.42 -0.60
C ARG A 399 -10.45 10.88 -0.72
N ARG A 400 -11.20 11.28 -1.76
CA ARG A 400 -12.54 10.73 -2.00
C ARG A 400 -12.53 9.22 -2.30
N ILE A 401 -11.52 8.73 -3.02
CA ILE A 401 -11.32 7.30 -3.25
C ILE A 401 -10.97 6.59 -1.93
N SER A 402 -10.16 7.21 -1.09
CA SER A 402 -9.87 6.68 0.24
C SER A 402 -11.12 6.60 1.12
N GLU A 403 -11.99 7.61 1.12
CA GLU A 403 -13.27 7.59 1.83
C GLU A 403 -14.21 6.47 1.35
N ILE A 404 -14.29 6.25 0.03
CA ILE A 404 -15.05 5.13 -0.56
C ILE A 404 -14.47 3.79 -0.08
N THR A 405 -13.15 3.68 -0.06
CA THR A 405 -12.45 2.47 0.38
C THR A 405 -12.68 2.23 1.88
N PHE A 406 -12.52 3.25 2.70
CA PHE A 406 -12.77 3.19 4.15
C PHE A 406 -14.20 2.78 4.45
N ALA A 407 -15.19 3.41 3.82
CA ALA A 407 -16.61 3.07 4.00
C ALA A 407 -16.90 1.62 3.62
N TYR A 408 -16.30 1.12 2.53
CA TYR A 408 -16.44 -0.27 2.13
C TYR A 408 -15.85 -1.24 3.16
N ILE A 409 -14.64 -0.97 3.65
CA ILE A 409 -13.94 -1.81 4.63
C ILE A 409 -14.66 -1.76 5.98
N SER A 410 -15.09 -0.58 6.44
CA SER A 410 -15.86 -0.42 7.68
C SER A 410 -17.15 -1.24 7.64
N ASN A 411 -17.92 -1.14 6.56
CA ASN A 411 -19.14 -1.94 6.38
C ASN A 411 -18.84 -3.45 6.31
N ARG A 412 -17.74 -3.83 5.68
CA ARG A 412 -17.33 -5.24 5.56
C ARG A 412 -17.02 -5.90 6.91
N TYR A 413 -16.51 -5.10 7.85
CA TYR A 413 -16.07 -5.56 9.18
C TYR A 413 -16.97 -5.02 10.31
N GLU A 414 -18.14 -4.49 9.97
CA GLU A 414 -19.12 -3.97 10.93
C GLU A 414 -18.53 -2.92 11.87
N SER A 415 -17.54 -2.17 11.37
CA SER A 415 -16.93 -1.07 12.10
C SER A 415 -17.73 0.22 11.94
N TYR A 416 -17.56 1.13 12.87
CA TYR A 416 -18.13 2.48 12.76
C TYR A 416 -17.61 3.16 11.49
N ASN A 417 -18.52 3.79 10.76
CA ASN A 417 -18.23 4.41 9.47
C ASN A 417 -18.56 5.91 9.53
N GLU A 418 -17.56 6.72 9.84
CA GLU A 418 -17.65 8.18 9.87
C GLU A 418 -18.06 8.76 8.51
N CYS A 419 -17.78 8.05 7.44
CA CYS A 419 -18.14 8.43 6.09
C CYS A 419 -19.62 8.09 5.75
N GLY A 420 -20.37 7.51 6.68
CA GLY A 420 -21.73 7.03 6.46
C GLY A 420 -22.72 8.09 5.96
N HIS A 421 -22.49 9.36 6.31
CA HIS A 421 -23.30 10.51 5.86
C HIS A 421 -22.80 11.14 4.55
N SER A 422 -21.66 10.71 4.03
CA SER A 422 -21.10 11.23 2.78
C SER A 422 -21.91 10.74 1.58
N GLN A 423 -22.15 11.64 0.60
CA GLN A 423 -22.71 11.24 -0.71
C GLN A 423 -21.88 10.14 -1.41
N LEU A 424 -20.63 9.96 -1.00
CA LEU A 424 -19.73 8.94 -1.55
C LEU A 424 -20.08 7.53 -1.10
N ILE A 425 -20.88 7.37 -0.04
CA ILE A 425 -21.30 6.05 0.45
C ILE A 425 -22.07 5.26 -0.61
N ARG A 426 -22.72 5.95 -1.56
CA ARG A 426 -23.41 5.30 -2.68
C ARG A 426 -22.46 4.42 -3.49
N TYR A 427 -21.20 4.82 -3.69
CA TYR A 427 -20.20 4.02 -4.40
C TYR A 427 -19.74 2.83 -3.56
N ALA A 428 -19.63 2.99 -2.24
CA ALA A 428 -19.35 1.90 -1.34
C ALA A 428 -20.55 0.93 -1.21
N LYS A 429 -21.80 1.42 -1.25
CA LYS A 429 -23.03 0.60 -1.22
C LYS A 429 -23.30 -0.13 -2.53
N LEU A 430 -23.02 0.47 -3.69
CA LEU A 430 -23.01 -0.26 -4.98
C LEU A 430 -22.13 -1.50 -4.90
N ALA A 431 -21.13 -1.39 -4.06
CA ALA A 431 -20.22 -2.45 -3.72
C ALA A 431 -20.84 -3.57 -2.88
N LEU A 432 -21.88 -3.35 -2.13
CA LEU A 432 -22.50 -4.31 -1.21
C LEU A 432 -23.82 -4.87 -1.73
N ALA A 433 -24.45 -4.21 -2.70
CA ALA A 433 -25.71 -4.67 -3.28
C ALA A 433 -25.50 -6.02 -4.02
N PRO A 434 -26.35 -7.02 -3.78
CA PRO A 434 -26.37 -8.21 -4.63
C PRO A 434 -26.67 -7.75 -6.06
N ARG A 435 -25.86 -8.21 -7.04
CA ARG A 435 -26.20 -7.96 -8.46
C ARG A 435 -27.60 -8.53 -8.71
N PRO A 436 -28.50 -7.79 -9.37
CA PRO A 436 -29.69 -8.41 -9.87
C PRO A 436 -29.28 -9.60 -10.73
N LEU A 437 -29.87 -10.74 -10.46
CA LEU A 437 -29.79 -11.90 -11.34
C LEU A 437 -30.13 -11.37 -12.74
N GLN A 438 -29.15 -11.38 -13.65
CA GLN A 438 -29.47 -11.20 -15.04
C GLN A 438 -30.44 -12.34 -15.37
N ALA A 439 -31.71 -11.99 -15.54
CA ALA A 439 -32.66 -12.88 -16.13
C ALA A 439 -32.07 -13.29 -17.49
N SER A 440 -31.73 -14.58 -17.59
CA SER A 440 -31.41 -15.20 -18.85
C SER A 440 -32.66 -15.10 -19.73
N LEU A 441 -32.59 -14.24 -20.74
CA LEU A 441 -33.38 -14.37 -21.96
C LEU A 441 -32.64 -15.29 -22.91
#